data_2f69e7b2accca0bd28102f4ffa638a43
#
_entry.id   2f69e7b2accca0bd28102f4ffa638a43
#
_cell.length_a   1.000
_cell.length_b   1.000
_cell.length_c   1.000
_cell.angle_alpha   90.00
_cell.angle_beta   90.00
_cell.angle_gamma   90.00
#
_symmetry.space_group_name_H-M   'P 1'
#
loop_
_entity.id
_entity.type
_entity.pdbx_description
1 polymer ?
#
loop_
_entity_poly.entity_id
_entity_poly.type
_entity_poly.pdbx_seq_one_letter_code
_entity_poly.pdbx_strand_id
1 'polypeptide(L)'
;MSSSRSGYIREINGPILRIHLPGGRNGEQVRIGSLDIVGEIIALEGDDAIIQAYESTEGLRPGESVSGLGHPLTVELGPGLLQGIFDGVQRPLAEIAGLAGDNIPRGLHIDSLDRTREWPFEPAEALQPGAEIRSGTRLGTVQETETIEHRILVPPDIGGELIDLAPAGDYLLDATIARVRDPQGTVHKLKLFHRWPVRRPRPYKQRDHGVEPLIT
;
A
#
# COMPACT_ATOMS: atom_id res chain seq x y z
N MET A 1 -5.49 -14.54 -7.57
CA MET A 1 -6.75 -14.08 -6.95
C MET A 1 -6.70 -14.51 -5.50
N SER A 2 -6.49 -13.58 -4.56
CA SER A 2 -6.59 -13.91 -3.11
C SER A 2 -8.06 -14.14 -2.82
N SER A 3 -8.43 -15.35 -2.36
CA SER A 3 -9.80 -15.63 -1.94
C SER A 3 -10.07 -14.84 -0.66
N SER A 4 -10.96 -13.86 -0.72
CA SER A 4 -11.46 -13.20 0.48
C SER A 4 -12.09 -14.25 1.39
N ARG A 5 -11.64 -14.29 2.64
CA ARG A 5 -12.23 -15.15 3.67
C ARG A 5 -13.37 -14.39 4.34
N SER A 6 -14.45 -15.08 4.65
CA SER A 6 -15.59 -14.50 5.33
C SER A 6 -15.71 -15.05 6.74
N GLY A 7 -15.99 -14.18 7.67
CA GLY A 7 -16.22 -14.48 9.08
C GLY A 7 -17.28 -13.56 9.68
N TYR A 8 -17.36 -13.53 11.00
CA TYR A 8 -18.32 -12.70 11.73
C TYR A 8 -17.80 -12.27 13.10
N ILE A 9 -18.32 -11.17 13.59
CA ILE A 9 -18.00 -10.62 14.92
C ILE A 9 -18.63 -11.51 16.00
N ARG A 10 -17.83 -11.94 16.97
CA ARG A 10 -18.30 -12.61 18.19
C ARG A 10 -18.49 -11.65 19.35
N GLU A 11 -17.51 -10.76 19.55
CA GLU A 11 -17.48 -9.87 20.71
C GLU A 11 -16.80 -8.54 20.32
N ILE A 12 -17.22 -7.44 20.94
CA ILE A 12 -16.69 -6.10 20.72
C ILE A 12 -16.32 -5.50 22.07
N ASN A 13 -15.06 -5.07 22.19
CA ASN A 13 -14.55 -4.38 23.37
C ASN A 13 -13.75 -3.14 22.93
N GLY A 14 -14.43 -2.03 22.75
CA GLY A 14 -13.83 -0.82 22.18
C GLY A 14 -13.24 -1.10 20.79
N PRO A 15 -11.97 -0.76 20.53
CA PRO A 15 -11.33 -0.98 19.24
C PRO A 15 -10.88 -2.44 19.01
N ILE A 16 -11.02 -3.30 20.03
CA ILE A 16 -10.62 -4.71 19.96
C ILE A 16 -11.88 -5.56 19.75
N LEU A 17 -11.85 -6.41 18.75
CA LEU A 17 -12.93 -7.33 18.45
C LEU A 17 -12.43 -8.77 18.43
N ARG A 18 -13.24 -9.68 18.93
CA ARG A 18 -13.07 -11.12 18.71
C ARG A 18 -13.96 -11.53 17.56
N ILE A 19 -13.39 -12.20 16.58
CA ILE A 19 -14.11 -12.63 15.38
C ILE A 19 -13.90 -14.12 15.14
N HIS A 20 -14.84 -14.75 14.47
CA HIS A 20 -14.64 -16.05 13.86
C HIS A 20 -14.20 -15.86 12.41
N LEU A 21 -12.97 -16.26 12.08
CA LEU A 21 -12.40 -16.13 10.74
C LEU A 21 -11.42 -17.27 10.47
N PRO A 22 -11.91 -18.46 10.08
CA PRO A 22 -11.07 -19.62 9.81
C PRO A 22 -10.00 -19.31 8.74
N GLY A 23 -8.77 -19.73 9.02
CA GLY A 23 -7.65 -19.54 8.12
C GLY A 23 -7.12 -18.09 8.05
N GLY A 24 -7.53 -17.21 8.97
CA GLY A 24 -6.95 -15.88 9.16
C GLY A 24 -5.46 -15.95 9.46
N ARG A 25 -4.74 -14.87 9.21
CA ARG A 25 -3.29 -14.77 9.47
C ARG A 25 -2.98 -13.56 10.33
N ASN A 26 -2.03 -13.70 11.24
CA ASN A 26 -1.57 -12.57 12.04
C ASN A 26 -1.01 -11.46 11.14
N GLY A 27 -1.40 -10.22 11.42
CA GLY A 27 -1.07 -9.06 10.59
C GLY A 27 -1.92 -8.90 9.32
N GLU A 28 -2.90 -9.77 9.09
CA GLU A 28 -3.81 -9.65 7.94
C GLU A 28 -4.77 -8.49 8.12
N GLN A 29 -4.93 -7.70 7.07
CA GLN A 29 -5.94 -6.64 7.01
C GLN A 29 -7.33 -7.26 6.85
N VAL A 30 -8.29 -6.71 7.57
CA VAL A 30 -9.70 -7.11 7.52
C VAL A 30 -10.61 -5.92 7.26
N ARG A 31 -11.80 -6.19 6.75
CA ARG A 31 -12.93 -5.26 6.64
C ARG A 31 -14.04 -5.71 7.59
N ILE A 32 -14.56 -4.78 8.38
CA ILE A 32 -15.43 -5.07 9.51
C ILE A 32 -16.79 -4.43 9.31
N GLY A 33 -17.84 -5.25 9.38
CA GLY A 33 -19.23 -4.82 9.32
C GLY A 33 -19.65 -4.26 7.96
N SER A 34 -20.86 -3.74 7.92
CA SER A 34 -21.45 -3.13 6.71
C SER A 34 -20.79 -1.79 6.32
N LEU A 35 -20.07 -1.18 7.25
CA LEU A 35 -19.32 0.06 7.01
C LEU A 35 -17.90 -0.18 6.46
N ASP A 36 -17.48 -1.44 6.29
CA ASP A 36 -16.14 -1.79 5.80
C ASP A 36 -14.99 -1.16 6.62
N ILE A 37 -15.15 -1.04 7.94
CA ILE A 37 -14.13 -0.47 8.83
C ILE A 37 -12.82 -1.24 8.69
N VAL A 38 -11.72 -0.53 8.57
CA VAL A 38 -10.38 -1.13 8.47
C VAL A 38 -9.93 -1.67 9.82
N GLY A 39 -9.44 -2.90 9.82
CA GLY A 39 -8.81 -3.52 10.98
C GLY A 39 -7.67 -4.46 10.59
N GLU A 40 -6.95 -4.95 11.61
CA GLU A 40 -5.83 -5.88 11.45
C GLU A 40 -5.94 -7.00 12.48
N ILE A 41 -5.65 -8.23 12.07
CA ILE A 41 -5.55 -9.39 12.98
C ILE A 41 -4.28 -9.24 13.81
N ILE A 42 -4.43 -9.13 15.13
CA ILE A 42 -3.32 -8.99 16.08
C ILE A 42 -2.99 -10.26 16.85
N ALA A 43 -3.94 -11.22 16.90
CA ALA A 43 -3.73 -12.54 17.50
C ALA A 43 -4.68 -13.56 16.88
N LEU A 44 -4.31 -14.84 16.99
CA LEU A 44 -5.11 -15.97 16.51
C LEU A 44 -5.35 -16.96 17.67
N GLU A 45 -6.59 -17.49 17.77
CA GLU A 45 -7.01 -18.46 18.76
C GLU A 45 -7.83 -19.57 18.07
N GLY A 46 -7.17 -20.54 17.44
CA GLY A 46 -7.81 -21.54 16.60
C GLY A 46 -8.46 -20.91 15.37
N ASP A 47 -9.77 -21.08 15.21
CA ASP A 47 -10.57 -20.47 14.14
C ASP A 47 -11.04 -19.04 14.47
N ASP A 48 -10.77 -18.57 15.68
CA ASP A 48 -11.06 -17.21 16.11
C ASP A 48 -9.81 -16.33 15.95
N ALA A 49 -10.04 -15.05 15.77
CA ALA A 49 -8.99 -14.05 15.72
C ALA A 49 -9.37 -12.85 16.60
N ILE A 50 -8.34 -12.22 17.16
CA ILE A 50 -8.45 -10.90 17.80
C ILE A 50 -8.02 -9.88 16.76
N ILE A 51 -8.87 -8.91 16.51
CA ILE A 51 -8.59 -7.81 15.58
C ILE A 51 -8.59 -6.48 16.31
N GLN A 52 -7.77 -5.57 15.82
CA GLN A 52 -7.78 -4.16 16.18
C GLN A 52 -8.40 -3.37 15.04
N ALA A 53 -9.51 -2.68 15.32
CA ALA A 53 -10.10 -1.72 14.41
C ALA A 53 -9.32 -0.40 14.44
N TYR A 54 -9.14 0.23 13.30
CA TYR A 54 -8.46 1.53 13.16
C TYR A 54 -9.42 2.71 13.14
N GLU A 55 -10.72 2.43 13.19
CA GLU A 55 -11.79 3.41 13.26
C GLU A 55 -12.72 3.09 14.43
N SER A 56 -13.64 4.01 14.77
CA SER A 56 -14.63 3.77 15.82
C SER A 56 -15.52 2.58 15.48
N THR A 57 -15.66 1.67 16.43
CA THR A 57 -16.50 0.46 16.36
C THR A 57 -17.94 0.70 16.84
N GLU A 58 -18.26 1.95 17.20
CA GLU A 58 -19.58 2.32 17.69
C GLU A 58 -20.67 1.95 16.68
N GLY A 59 -21.72 1.27 17.15
CA GLY A 59 -22.82 0.80 16.31
C GLY A 59 -22.61 -0.56 15.65
N LEU A 60 -21.39 -1.14 15.65
CA LEU A 60 -21.18 -2.53 15.25
C LEU A 60 -21.86 -3.49 16.22
N ARG A 61 -22.26 -4.66 15.72
CA ARG A 61 -22.94 -5.68 16.50
C ARG A 61 -22.31 -7.06 16.33
N PRO A 62 -22.34 -7.91 17.34
CA PRO A 62 -22.04 -9.34 17.17
C PRO A 62 -22.90 -9.94 16.05
N GLY A 63 -22.30 -10.82 15.24
CA GLY A 63 -22.92 -11.42 14.07
C GLY A 63 -22.69 -10.66 12.75
N GLU A 64 -22.23 -9.40 12.77
CA GLU A 64 -21.90 -8.70 11.54
C GLU A 64 -20.69 -9.35 10.83
N SER A 65 -20.68 -9.22 9.50
CA SER A 65 -19.67 -9.86 8.65
C SER A 65 -18.29 -9.25 8.82
N VAL A 66 -17.26 -10.08 8.71
CA VAL A 66 -15.86 -9.64 8.59
C VAL A 66 -15.22 -10.33 7.40
N SER A 67 -14.50 -9.58 6.59
CA SER A 67 -13.80 -10.10 5.42
C SER A 67 -12.29 -9.99 5.59
N GLY A 68 -11.58 -11.13 5.53
CA GLY A 68 -10.13 -11.18 5.47
C GLY A 68 -9.64 -10.92 4.05
N LEU A 69 -8.68 -10.00 3.90
CA LEU A 69 -8.20 -9.59 2.58
C LEU A 69 -7.05 -10.44 2.03
N GLY A 70 -6.48 -11.33 2.86
CA GLY A 70 -5.39 -12.22 2.47
C GLY A 70 -4.01 -11.53 2.35
N HIS A 71 -3.91 -10.28 2.73
CA HIS A 71 -2.66 -9.50 2.74
C HIS A 71 -2.59 -8.59 3.98
N PRO A 72 -1.40 -8.22 4.44
CA PRO A 72 -1.26 -7.28 5.55
C PRO A 72 -1.72 -5.87 5.17
N LEU A 73 -1.85 -4.99 6.18
CA LEU A 73 -2.04 -3.57 5.95
C LEU A 73 -0.85 -3.04 5.15
N THR A 74 -1.15 -2.40 4.02
CA THR A 74 -0.16 -1.86 3.09
C THR A 74 -0.37 -0.38 2.87
N VAL A 75 0.72 0.33 2.56
CA VAL A 75 0.71 1.70 2.05
C VAL A 75 1.12 1.72 0.59
N GLU A 76 0.63 2.69 -0.14
CA GLU A 76 1.01 2.95 -1.52
C GLU A 76 2.18 3.92 -1.55
N LEU A 77 3.25 3.54 -2.23
CA LEU A 77 4.47 4.31 -2.37
C LEU A 77 4.69 4.66 -3.83
N GLY A 78 4.56 5.93 -4.16
CA GLY A 78 4.65 6.46 -5.52
C GLY A 78 4.62 7.99 -5.54
N PRO A 79 4.69 8.62 -6.71
CA PRO A 79 4.60 10.07 -6.83
C PRO A 79 3.23 10.59 -6.37
N GLY A 80 3.23 11.75 -5.74
CA GLY A 80 2.04 12.38 -5.14
C GLY A 80 1.96 12.32 -3.62
N LEU A 81 2.87 11.58 -2.95
CA LEU A 81 2.89 11.49 -1.50
C LEU A 81 3.38 12.78 -0.82
N LEU A 82 4.38 13.45 -1.40
CA LEU A 82 5.06 14.58 -0.75
C LEU A 82 4.20 15.84 -0.61
N GLN A 83 3.11 15.93 -1.32
CA GLN A 83 2.19 17.07 -1.27
C GLN A 83 0.91 16.77 -0.46
N GLY A 84 0.77 15.52 0.02
CA GLY A 84 -0.42 15.07 0.73
C GLY A 84 -0.25 15.04 2.25
N ILE A 85 -1.36 15.22 2.95
CA ILE A 85 -1.48 14.96 4.39
C ILE A 85 -2.38 13.75 4.54
N PHE A 86 -1.88 12.73 5.24
CA PHE A 86 -2.54 11.44 5.37
C PHE A 86 -2.78 11.09 6.84
N ASP A 87 -3.81 10.31 7.08
CA ASP A 87 -4.01 9.67 8.39
C ASP A 87 -3.15 8.39 8.56
N GLY A 88 -3.32 7.70 9.70
CA GLY A 88 -2.55 6.51 10.06
C GLY A 88 -2.78 5.28 9.17
N VAL A 89 -3.79 5.28 8.31
CA VAL A 89 -4.09 4.23 7.31
C VAL A 89 -3.95 4.74 5.88
N GLN A 90 -3.26 5.86 5.72
CA GLN A 90 -2.94 6.52 4.45
C GLN A 90 -4.18 7.02 3.68
N ARG A 91 -5.23 7.48 4.38
CA ARG A 91 -6.33 8.20 3.72
C ARG A 91 -5.95 9.67 3.53
N PRO A 92 -6.14 10.26 2.34
CA PRO A 92 -5.77 11.65 2.07
C PRO A 92 -6.76 12.62 2.74
N LEU A 93 -6.29 13.38 3.73
CA LEU A 93 -7.15 14.22 4.57
C LEU A 93 -7.75 15.41 3.82
N ALA A 94 -7.05 15.95 2.83
CA ALA A 94 -7.56 17.08 2.04
C ALA A 94 -8.78 16.67 1.20
N GLU A 95 -8.72 15.50 0.56
CA GLU A 95 -9.82 14.94 -0.23
C GLU A 95 -11.01 14.58 0.67
N ILE A 96 -10.73 14.01 1.86
CA ILE A 96 -11.78 13.71 2.85
C ILE A 96 -12.49 14.99 3.29
N ALA A 97 -11.74 16.04 3.62
CA ALA A 97 -12.31 17.32 4.02
C ALA A 97 -13.18 17.94 2.90
N GLY A 98 -12.77 17.80 1.64
CA GLY A 98 -13.55 18.22 0.49
C GLY A 98 -14.87 17.47 0.30
N LEU A 99 -14.92 16.19 0.69
CA LEU A 99 -16.11 15.34 0.53
C LEU A 99 -17.04 15.38 1.74
N ALA A 100 -16.50 15.46 2.95
CA ALA A 100 -17.23 15.24 4.20
C ALA A 100 -17.13 16.40 5.21
N GLY A 101 -16.42 17.48 4.87
CA GLY A 101 -16.19 18.60 5.77
C GLY A 101 -15.25 18.25 6.92
N ASP A 102 -15.54 18.79 8.12
CA ASP A 102 -14.66 18.68 9.29
C ASP A 102 -14.66 17.31 9.97
N ASN A 103 -15.53 16.40 9.55
CA ASN A 103 -15.64 15.07 10.13
C ASN A 103 -15.16 14.01 9.16
N ILE A 104 -14.36 13.06 9.65
CA ILE A 104 -13.94 11.87 8.87
C ILE A 104 -15.01 10.78 9.05
N PRO A 105 -15.81 10.47 8.01
CA PRO A 105 -16.79 9.39 8.08
C PRO A 105 -16.08 8.03 8.25
N ARG A 106 -16.71 7.15 9.02
CA ARG A 106 -16.24 5.76 9.16
C ARG A 106 -16.42 4.99 7.86
N GLY A 107 -15.49 4.08 7.58
CA GLY A 107 -15.54 3.22 6.40
C GLY A 107 -15.37 3.95 5.07
N LEU A 108 -14.95 5.23 5.10
CA LEU A 108 -14.66 5.96 3.88
C LEU A 108 -13.38 5.43 3.22
N HIS A 109 -13.50 4.95 2.00
CA HIS A 109 -12.40 4.47 1.19
C HIS A 109 -12.10 5.46 0.07
N ILE A 110 -10.91 6.03 0.10
CA ILE A 110 -10.38 6.90 -0.94
C ILE A 110 -8.99 6.35 -1.29
N ASP A 111 -8.66 6.34 -2.57
CA ASP A 111 -7.31 5.99 -3.00
C ASP A 111 -6.30 6.95 -2.37
N SER A 112 -5.20 6.40 -1.86
CA SER A 112 -4.16 7.19 -1.20
C SER A 112 -3.43 8.12 -2.15
N LEU A 113 -3.37 7.76 -3.43
CA LEU A 113 -2.74 8.51 -4.50
C LEU A 113 -3.79 8.85 -5.57
N ASP A 114 -3.72 10.04 -6.14
CA ASP A 114 -4.61 10.49 -7.22
C ASP A 114 -4.39 9.65 -8.49
N ARG A 115 -5.39 8.84 -8.84
CA ARG A 115 -5.37 7.95 -10.02
C ARG A 115 -5.65 8.68 -11.32
N THR A 116 -6.13 9.90 -11.26
CA THR A 116 -6.51 10.69 -12.44
C THR A 116 -5.37 11.57 -12.94
N ARG A 117 -4.38 11.84 -12.10
CA ARG A 117 -3.22 12.64 -12.43
C ARG A 117 -2.24 11.86 -13.29
N GLU A 118 -1.81 12.45 -14.40
CA GLU A 118 -0.71 11.97 -15.21
C GLU A 118 0.63 12.51 -14.69
N TRP A 119 1.68 11.69 -14.85
CA TRP A 119 3.01 11.96 -14.36
C TRP A 119 4.03 11.83 -15.50
N PRO A 120 4.89 12.82 -15.72
CA PRO A 120 5.92 12.78 -16.75
C PRO A 120 7.02 11.79 -16.35
N PHE A 121 6.99 10.62 -16.95
CA PHE A 121 7.97 9.56 -16.70
C PHE A 121 9.14 9.68 -17.68
N GLU A 122 10.35 9.70 -17.13
CA GLU A 122 11.61 9.67 -17.88
C GLU A 122 12.32 8.35 -17.56
N PRO A 123 12.47 7.43 -18.54
CA PRO A 123 13.13 6.15 -18.35
C PRO A 123 14.64 6.34 -18.11
N ALA A 124 15.25 5.42 -17.34
CA ALA A 124 16.67 5.41 -17.12
C ALA A 124 17.40 5.02 -18.43
N GLU A 125 18.23 5.91 -18.95
CA GLU A 125 18.97 5.73 -20.24
C GLU A 125 19.81 4.44 -20.31
N ALA A 126 20.33 4.00 -19.16
CA ALA A 126 21.16 2.81 -19.06
C ALA A 126 20.38 1.48 -19.16
N LEU A 127 19.05 1.51 -19.12
CA LEU A 127 18.23 0.30 -19.15
C LEU A 127 17.72 0.02 -20.57
N GLN A 128 17.95 -1.21 -21.00
CA GLN A 128 17.45 -1.72 -22.28
C GLN A 128 16.73 -3.05 -22.04
N PRO A 129 15.72 -3.40 -22.86
CA PRO A 129 15.14 -4.74 -22.85
C PRO A 129 16.21 -5.82 -22.93
N GLY A 130 16.07 -6.91 -22.15
CA GLY A 130 17.05 -7.96 -21.97
C GLY A 130 18.05 -7.73 -20.85
N ALA A 131 18.09 -6.53 -20.23
CA ALA A 131 18.95 -6.26 -19.09
C ALA A 131 18.51 -7.05 -17.85
N GLU A 132 19.48 -7.58 -17.11
CA GLU A 132 19.25 -8.17 -15.79
C GLU A 132 19.10 -7.05 -14.75
N ILE A 133 17.94 -6.97 -14.10
CA ILE A 133 17.64 -5.96 -13.08
C ILE A 133 17.35 -6.60 -11.73
N ARG A 134 17.55 -5.81 -10.67
CA ARG A 134 17.39 -6.25 -9.27
C ARG A 134 16.51 -5.27 -8.51
N SER A 135 16.03 -5.74 -7.37
CA SER A 135 15.38 -4.88 -6.37
C SER A 135 16.20 -3.60 -6.15
N GLY A 136 15.52 -2.44 -6.20
CA GLY A 136 16.15 -1.13 -6.06
C GLY A 136 16.82 -0.57 -7.34
N THR A 137 16.85 -1.32 -8.46
CA THR A 137 17.27 -0.76 -9.75
C THR A 137 16.34 0.40 -10.14
N ARG A 138 16.90 1.54 -10.53
CA ARG A 138 16.14 2.71 -10.98
C ARG A 138 15.62 2.48 -12.38
N LEU A 139 14.29 2.39 -12.53
CA LEU A 139 13.62 2.26 -13.83
C LEU A 139 13.54 3.60 -14.57
N GLY A 140 13.41 4.67 -13.84
CA GLY A 140 13.29 6.03 -14.36
C GLY A 140 12.96 6.99 -13.23
N THR A 141 12.50 8.18 -13.62
CA THR A 141 12.16 9.27 -12.70
C THR A 141 10.85 9.94 -13.10
N VAL A 142 10.28 10.64 -12.14
CA VAL A 142 9.12 11.52 -12.31
C VAL A 142 9.39 12.81 -11.56
N GLN A 143 9.20 13.96 -12.19
CA GLN A 143 9.28 15.23 -11.47
C GLN A 143 8.03 15.40 -10.61
N GLU A 144 8.17 15.22 -9.28
CA GLU A 144 7.05 15.28 -8.34
C GLU A 144 6.75 16.72 -7.89
N THR A 145 7.80 17.49 -7.58
CA THR A 145 7.74 18.92 -7.26
C THR A 145 8.82 19.67 -8.05
N GLU A 146 8.84 21.01 -7.96
CA GLU A 146 9.89 21.81 -8.62
C GLU A 146 11.32 21.41 -8.22
N THR A 147 11.48 20.90 -6.99
CA THR A 147 12.80 20.57 -6.42
C THR A 147 13.03 19.07 -6.21
N ILE A 148 12.02 18.23 -6.34
CA ILE A 148 12.11 16.81 -6.00
C ILE A 148 11.79 15.94 -7.21
N GLU A 149 12.79 15.19 -7.63
CA GLU A 149 12.68 14.10 -8.58
C GLU A 149 12.36 12.79 -7.85
N HIS A 150 11.20 12.23 -8.12
CA HIS A 150 10.79 10.92 -7.58
C HIS A 150 11.43 9.82 -8.41
N ARG A 151 12.18 8.92 -7.75
CA ARG A 151 12.82 7.78 -8.40
C ARG A 151 11.93 6.57 -8.40
N ILE A 152 11.58 6.08 -9.59
CA ILE A 152 10.82 4.85 -9.74
C ILE A 152 11.80 3.68 -9.70
N LEU A 153 11.69 2.87 -8.65
CA LEU A 153 12.59 1.75 -8.38
C LEU A 153 11.87 0.42 -8.56
N VAL A 154 12.60 -0.61 -8.97
CA VAL A 154 12.12 -1.98 -8.92
C VAL A 154 11.79 -2.33 -7.47
N PRO A 155 10.55 -2.77 -7.17
CA PRO A 155 10.14 -3.09 -5.81
C PRO A 155 11.03 -4.17 -5.18
N PRO A 156 11.13 -4.18 -3.83
CA PRO A 156 11.76 -5.30 -3.13
C PRO A 156 11.12 -6.63 -3.52
N ASP A 157 11.92 -7.69 -3.53
CA ASP A 157 11.52 -9.06 -3.88
C ASP A 157 11.20 -9.30 -5.37
N ILE A 158 11.43 -8.30 -6.25
CA ILE A 158 11.35 -8.44 -7.71
C ILE A 158 12.73 -8.27 -8.32
N GLY A 159 13.06 -9.14 -9.27
CA GLY A 159 14.28 -9.08 -10.06
C GLY A 159 14.22 -10.09 -11.19
N GLY A 160 15.10 -9.95 -12.19
CA GLY A 160 15.20 -10.80 -13.36
C GLY A 160 15.39 -10.01 -14.64
N GLU A 161 14.96 -10.57 -15.76
CA GLU A 161 15.12 -9.99 -17.09
C GLU A 161 14.08 -8.88 -17.34
N LEU A 162 14.52 -7.68 -17.70
CA LEU A 162 13.65 -6.60 -18.16
C LEU A 162 13.12 -6.95 -19.57
N ILE A 163 11.82 -7.21 -19.66
CA ILE A 163 11.18 -7.53 -20.96
C ILE A 163 10.97 -6.25 -21.76
N ASP A 164 10.44 -5.21 -21.13
CA ASP A 164 10.23 -3.90 -21.72
C ASP A 164 10.21 -2.78 -20.66
N LEU A 165 10.43 -1.55 -21.14
CA LEU A 165 10.37 -0.32 -20.38
C LEU A 165 9.63 0.71 -21.22
N ALA A 166 8.67 1.39 -20.62
CA ALA A 166 7.91 2.45 -21.27
C ALA A 166 8.83 3.60 -21.72
N PRO A 167 8.61 4.22 -22.88
CA PRO A 167 9.34 5.41 -23.31
C PRO A 167 9.01 6.61 -22.42
N ALA A 168 9.74 7.71 -22.61
CA ALA A 168 9.40 9.00 -21.99
C ALA A 168 7.98 9.43 -22.39
N GLY A 169 7.22 9.95 -21.43
CA GLY A 169 5.84 10.37 -21.67
C GLY A 169 5.03 10.49 -20.38
N ASP A 170 3.78 10.91 -20.52
CA ASP A 170 2.85 11.08 -19.43
C ASP A 170 2.07 9.79 -19.16
N TYR A 171 2.06 9.35 -17.92
CA TYR A 171 1.44 8.09 -17.50
C TYR A 171 0.62 8.25 -16.23
N LEU A 172 -0.54 7.62 -16.21
CA LEU A 172 -1.29 7.42 -14.97
C LEU A 172 -0.53 6.47 -14.02
N LEU A 173 -0.76 6.58 -12.73
CA LEU A 173 -0.12 5.73 -11.71
C LEU A 173 -0.30 4.22 -11.97
N ASP A 174 -1.47 3.83 -12.50
CA ASP A 174 -1.80 2.44 -12.77
C ASP A 174 -1.25 1.90 -14.09
N ALA A 175 -0.67 2.75 -14.94
CA ALA A 175 -0.05 2.32 -16.18
C ALA A 175 1.12 1.38 -15.91
N THR A 176 1.27 0.34 -16.73
CA THR A 176 2.44 -0.53 -16.67
C THR A 176 3.60 0.17 -17.35
N ILE A 177 4.64 0.54 -16.60
CA ILE A 177 5.84 1.22 -17.12
C ILE A 177 6.98 0.25 -17.40
N ALA A 178 6.97 -0.94 -16.79
CA ALA A 178 7.97 -1.97 -17.09
C ALA A 178 7.37 -3.37 -16.88
N ARG A 179 7.93 -4.36 -17.61
CA ARG A 179 7.66 -5.78 -17.35
C ARG A 179 8.97 -6.51 -17.08
N VAL A 180 8.98 -7.32 -16.03
CA VAL A 180 10.16 -8.06 -15.57
C VAL A 180 9.80 -9.53 -15.49
N ARG A 181 10.62 -10.40 -16.08
CA ARG A 181 10.48 -11.85 -15.95
C ARG A 181 11.43 -12.34 -14.87
N ASP A 182 10.87 -12.93 -13.82
CA ASP A 182 11.67 -13.53 -12.76
C ASP A 182 12.31 -14.86 -13.20
N PRO A 183 13.26 -15.42 -12.41
CA PRO A 183 13.90 -16.71 -12.73
C PRO A 183 12.93 -17.90 -12.79
N GLN A 184 11.72 -17.76 -12.24
CA GLN A 184 10.66 -18.77 -12.28
C GLN A 184 9.77 -18.62 -13.52
N GLY A 185 10.02 -17.61 -14.36
CA GLY A 185 9.28 -17.35 -15.58
C GLY A 185 8.02 -16.48 -15.38
N THR A 186 7.75 -16.02 -14.16
CA THR A 186 6.61 -15.14 -13.87
C THR A 186 6.87 -13.72 -14.37
N VAL A 187 5.89 -13.13 -15.04
CA VAL A 187 6.00 -11.75 -15.54
C VAL A 187 5.33 -10.78 -14.55
N HIS A 188 6.16 -9.95 -13.95
CA HIS A 188 5.74 -8.86 -13.07
C HIS A 188 5.53 -7.57 -13.86
N LYS A 189 4.34 -6.97 -13.71
CA LYS A 189 4.02 -5.65 -14.27
C LYS A 189 4.32 -4.59 -13.23
N LEU A 190 5.24 -3.68 -13.53
CA LEU A 190 5.64 -2.60 -12.64
C LEU A 190 4.93 -1.31 -13.05
N LYS A 191 4.48 -0.57 -12.06
CA LYS A 191 3.74 0.69 -12.19
C LYS A 191 4.57 1.84 -11.63
N LEU A 192 4.08 3.07 -11.72
CA LEU A 192 4.69 4.23 -11.08
C LEU A 192 4.62 4.16 -9.53
N PHE A 193 3.79 3.31 -8.98
CA PHE A 193 3.70 3.06 -7.54
C PHE A 193 3.75 1.57 -7.23
N HIS A 194 4.02 1.24 -5.97
CA HIS A 194 3.88 -0.12 -5.45
C HIS A 194 3.30 -0.10 -4.04
N ARG A 195 2.74 -1.25 -3.59
CA ARG A 195 2.24 -1.41 -2.23
C ARG A 195 3.32 -2.02 -1.35
N TRP A 196 3.42 -1.51 -0.11
CA TRP A 196 4.38 -1.99 0.87
C TRP A 196 3.70 -2.29 2.21
N PRO A 197 3.95 -3.48 2.83
CA PRO A 197 3.41 -3.80 4.14
C PRO A 197 3.96 -2.85 5.22
N VAL A 198 3.07 -2.22 5.99
CA VAL A 198 3.44 -1.20 6.99
C VAL A 198 4.40 -1.73 8.04
N ARG A 199 4.21 -3.00 8.47
CA ARG A 199 5.02 -3.62 9.51
C ARG A 199 6.34 -4.24 9.02
N ARG A 200 6.57 -4.25 7.71
CA ARG A 200 7.81 -4.78 7.13
C ARG A 200 8.83 -3.66 6.92
N PRO A 201 10.00 -3.68 7.59
CA PRO A 201 11.06 -2.72 7.33
C PRO A 201 11.47 -2.74 5.85
N ARG A 202 11.70 -1.56 5.27
CA ARG A 202 12.23 -1.49 3.91
C ARG A 202 13.71 -1.89 3.90
N PRO A 203 14.16 -2.66 2.91
CA PRO A 203 15.58 -2.96 2.77
C PRO A 203 16.36 -1.68 2.46
N TYR A 204 17.52 -1.55 3.05
CA TYR A 204 18.46 -0.44 2.81
C TYR A 204 19.87 -1.00 2.61
N LYS A 205 20.66 -0.34 1.78
CA LYS A 205 22.03 -0.77 1.48
C LYS A 205 22.95 -0.43 2.66
N GLN A 206 22.78 0.73 3.26
CA GLN A 206 23.62 1.25 4.32
C GLN A 206 22.81 2.25 5.16
N ARG A 207 22.96 2.21 6.47
CA ARG A 207 22.51 3.29 7.36
C ARG A 207 23.54 4.39 7.35
N ASP A 208 23.11 5.62 7.14
CA ASP A 208 23.92 6.78 7.43
C ASP A 208 23.89 7.02 8.94
N HIS A 209 25.05 6.99 9.57
CA HIS A 209 25.23 7.26 10.99
C HIS A 209 25.69 8.70 11.24
N GLY A 210 25.68 9.55 10.23
CA GLY A 210 25.97 10.97 10.37
C GLY A 210 24.96 11.62 11.30
N VAL A 211 25.39 11.99 12.50
CA VAL A 211 24.63 12.87 13.39
C VAL A 211 24.91 14.30 12.93
N GLU A 212 24.14 14.77 11.95
CA GLU A 212 24.07 16.20 11.73
C GLU A 212 23.16 16.79 12.80
N PRO A 213 23.63 17.74 13.64
CA PRO A 213 22.77 18.42 14.59
C PRO A 213 21.69 19.17 13.83
N LEU A 214 20.42 19.02 14.24
CA LEU A 214 19.33 19.85 13.74
C LEU A 214 19.71 21.31 14.01
N ILE A 215 19.81 22.08 12.95
CA ILE A 215 19.95 23.54 13.05
C ILE A 215 18.56 24.06 13.43
N THR A 216 18.41 24.45 14.67
CA THR A 216 17.22 25.15 15.18
C THR A 216 17.33 26.64 14.95
#